data_8fc0320d882fbf3530da2a0fac1264f9
#
_entry.id   8fc0320d882fbf3530da2a0fac1264f9
#
_cell.length_a   1.000
_cell.length_b   1.000
_cell.length_c   1.000
_cell.angle_alpha   90.00
_cell.angle_beta   90.00
_cell.angle_gamma   90.00
#
_symmetry.space_group_name_H-M   'P 1'
#
loop_
_entity.id
_entity.type
_entity.pdbx_description
1 polymer ?
#
loop_
_entity_poly.entity_id
_entity_poly.type
_entity_poly.pdbx_seq_one_letter_code
_entity_poly.pdbx_strand_id
1 'polypeptide(L)'
;ETMFGHKPFKVLADYLTRNGIIVLRYDDRGAGKSGGSFEASTIDDFSKDAISALEFLKQQKNVDINKIGILGHSEGGLVANLLAGQGIPNVYFIVTLAAPTVPIRDLMIEQLYSVGKAEGMSEFQLAMAKEINKKNFDVVKSELNTDEAFSQLKKNMNIMEESSQNEAIRKEMLMMVTPAYRYFVRI
;
A
#
# COMPACT_ATOMS: atom_id res chain seq x y z
N GLU A 1 -14.10 2.14 4.10
CA GLU A 1 -13.05 1.25 4.60
C GLU A 1 -13.60 0.37 5.72
N THR A 2 -13.52 -0.94 5.55
CA THR A 2 -13.98 -1.92 6.54
C THR A 2 -13.00 -3.09 6.55
N MET A 3 -12.35 -3.35 7.68
CA MET A 3 -11.45 -4.50 7.89
C MET A 3 -12.08 -5.42 8.93
N PHE A 4 -12.38 -6.65 8.57
CA PHE A 4 -13.01 -7.64 9.47
C PHE A 4 -14.25 -7.11 10.21
N GLY A 5 -15.11 -6.36 9.50
CA GLY A 5 -16.31 -5.74 10.08
C GLY A 5 -16.06 -4.47 10.92
N HIS A 6 -14.80 -4.04 11.06
CA HIS A 6 -14.41 -2.86 11.82
C HIS A 6 -13.97 -1.70 10.92
N LYS A 7 -14.10 -0.46 11.40
CA LYS A 7 -13.72 0.76 10.67
C LYS A 7 -12.68 1.57 11.46
N PRO A 8 -11.41 1.13 11.49
CA PRO A 8 -10.38 1.70 12.36
C PRO A 8 -10.15 3.20 12.15
N PHE A 9 -10.10 3.66 10.90
CA PHE A 9 -9.89 5.08 10.62
C PHE A 9 -11.11 5.96 10.93
N LYS A 10 -12.33 5.40 10.96
CA LYS A 10 -13.50 6.12 11.46
C LYS A 10 -13.41 6.31 12.97
N VAL A 11 -13.00 5.27 13.71
CA VAL A 11 -12.82 5.34 15.16
C VAL A 11 -11.74 6.35 15.52
N LEU A 12 -10.60 6.31 14.81
CA LEU A 12 -9.52 7.27 15.02
C LEU A 12 -9.97 8.70 14.73
N ALA A 13 -10.66 8.93 13.62
CA ALA A 13 -11.18 10.26 13.27
C ALA A 13 -12.21 10.77 14.28
N ASP A 14 -13.12 9.92 14.77
CA ASP A 14 -14.09 10.29 15.81
C ASP A 14 -13.38 10.71 17.11
N TYR A 15 -12.38 9.93 17.55
CA TYR A 15 -11.60 10.26 18.73
C TYR A 15 -10.87 11.61 18.58
N LEU A 16 -10.16 11.82 17.48
CA LEU A 16 -9.44 13.06 17.22
C LEU A 16 -10.39 14.27 17.17
N THR A 17 -11.53 14.12 16.50
CA THR A 17 -12.53 15.20 16.36
C THR A 17 -13.13 15.58 17.73
N ARG A 18 -13.42 14.61 18.59
CA ARG A 18 -13.88 14.85 19.96
C ARG A 18 -12.84 15.57 20.84
N ASN A 19 -11.57 15.47 20.45
CA ASN A 19 -10.46 16.15 21.11
C ASN A 19 -10.04 17.46 20.41
N GLY A 20 -10.91 18.04 19.58
CA GLY A 20 -10.71 19.36 18.99
C GLY A 20 -9.85 19.39 17.73
N ILE A 21 -9.59 18.24 17.09
CA ILE A 21 -8.83 18.15 15.87
C ILE A 21 -9.77 17.91 14.69
N ILE A 22 -9.76 18.82 13.72
CA ILE A 22 -10.51 18.66 12.47
C ILE A 22 -9.85 17.54 11.65
N VAL A 23 -10.64 16.56 11.21
CA VAL A 23 -10.14 15.42 10.43
C VAL A 23 -10.87 15.34 9.09
N LEU A 24 -10.11 15.40 8.01
CA LEU A 24 -10.57 15.06 6.68
C LEU A 24 -10.17 13.60 6.36
N ARG A 25 -11.12 12.82 5.91
CA ARG A 25 -10.91 11.48 5.33
C ARG A 25 -11.55 11.45 3.95
N TYR A 26 -10.92 10.79 3.02
CA TYR A 26 -11.45 10.57 1.67
C TYR A 26 -11.32 9.09 1.29
N ASP A 27 -12.09 8.68 0.31
CA ASP A 27 -11.96 7.34 -0.29
C ASP A 27 -10.85 7.38 -1.35
N ASP A 28 -10.00 6.37 -1.37
CA ASP A 28 -8.96 6.23 -2.38
C ASP A 28 -9.56 6.09 -3.78
N ARG A 29 -8.75 6.32 -4.80
CA ARG A 29 -9.13 6.15 -6.20
C ARG A 29 -9.72 4.77 -6.44
N GLY A 30 -10.87 4.69 -7.11
CA GLY A 30 -11.59 3.46 -7.38
C GLY A 30 -12.30 2.85 -6.17
N ALA A 31 -12.25 3.50 -4.99
CA ALA A 31 -12.94 3.04 -3.78
C ALA A 31 -14.12 3.96 -3.44
N GLY A 32 -15.15 3.39 -2.80
CA GLY A 32 -16.31 4.12 -2.29
C GLY A 32 -17.00 4.95 -3.37
N LYS A 33 -16.92 6.29 -3.24
CA LYS A 33 -17.47 7.24 -4.21
C LYS A 33 -16.41 7.92 -5.06
N SER A 34 -15.15 7.64 -4.85
CA SER A 34 -14.04 8.19 -5.63
C SER A 34 -13.93 7.50 -6.98
N GLY A 35 -13.72 8.28 -8.03
CA GLY A 35 -13.46 7.76 -9.37
C GLY A 35 -12.03 7.24 -9.54
N GLY A 36 -11.72 6.71 -10.73
CA GLY A 36 -10.40 6.17 -11.04
C GLY A 36 -10.28 4.67 -10.78
N SER A 37 -9.06 4.17 -10.67
CA SER A 37 -8.74 2.77 -10.39
C SER A 37 -7.59 2.70 -9.40
N PHE A 38 -7.79 1.97 -8.32
CA PHE A 38 -6.75 1.72 -7.31
C PHE A 38 -5.59 0.91 -7.93
N GLU A 39 -5.91 -0.15 -8.66
CA GLU A 39 -4.93 -1.09 -9.24
C GLU A 39 -4.05 -0.46 -10.33
N ALA A 40 -4.53 0.60 -10.98
CA ALA A 40 -3.79 1.33 -12.00
C ALA A 40 -3.03 2.54 -11.45
N SER A 41 -3.21 2.87 -10.17
CA SER A 41 -2.61 4.06 -9.55
C SER A 41 -1.27 3.76 -8.90
N THR A 42 -0.38 4.72 -8.99
CA THR A 42 0.95 4.67 -8.36
C THR A 42 0.96 5.46 -7.04
N ILE A 43 2.01 5.29 -6.25
CA ILE A 43 2.24 6.08 -5.03
C ILE A 43 2.29 7.59 -5.32
N ASP A 44 2.75 7.98 -6.52
CA ASP A 44 2.75 9.39 -6.96
C ASP A 44 1.33 9.91 -7.18
N ASP A 45 0.42 9.06 -7.65
CA ASP A 45 -0.98 9.42 -7.81
C ASP A 45 -1.68 9.59 -6.47
N PHE A 46 -1.42 8.70 -5.50
CA PHE A 46 -1.92 8.84 -4.12
C PHE A 46 -1.33 10.08 -3.44
N SER A 47 -0.08 10.42 -3.73
CA SER A 47 0.56 11.66 -3.25
C SER A 47 -0.15 12.90 -3.78
N LYS A 48 -0.54 12.94 -5.06
CA LYS A 48 -1.32 14.03 -5.66
C LYS A 48 -2.71 14.14 -5.02
N ASP A 49 -3.35 13.02 -4.70
CA ASP A 49 -4.65 13.03 -4.02
C ASP A 49 -4.53 13.62 -2.60
N ALA A 50 -3.49 13.24 -1.87
CA ALA A 50 -3.22 13.80 -0.55
C ALA A 50 -2.93 15.31 -0.62
N ILE A 51 -2.19 15.79 -1.63
CA ILE A 51 -1.99 17.22 -1.87
C ILE A 51 -3.33 17.93 -2.14
N SER A 52 -4.19 17.31 -2.97
CA SER A 52 -5.52 17.87 -3.27
C SER A 52 -6.39 17.97 -2.01
N ALA A 53 -6.31 16.98 -1.12
CA ALA A 53 -6.99 16.99 0.17
C ALA A 53 -6.45 18.09 1.10
N LEU A 54 -5.13 18.34 1.11
CA LEU A 54 -4.51 19.44 1.82
C LEU A 54 -5.01 20.80 1.31
N GLU A 55 -5.05 20.99 -0.01
CA GLU A 55 -5.56 22.23 -0.61
C GLU A 55 -7.04 22.46 -0.29
N PHE A 56 -7.85 21.40 -0.24
CA PHE A 56 -9.24 21.49 0.21
C PHE A 56 -9.33 21.94 1.67
N LEU A 57 -8.51 21.37 2.58
CA LEU A 57 -8.50 21.77 3.99
C LEU A 57 -8.14 23.24 4.20
N LYS A 58 -7.15 23.76 3.45
CA LYS A 58 -6.72 25.16 3.54
C LYS A 58 -7.84 26.16 3.24
N GLN A 59 -8.84 25.75 2.47
CA GLN A 59 -9.98 26.60 2.10
C GLN A 59 -11.09 26.62 3.18
N GLN A 60 -10.98 25.77 4.19
CA GLN A 60 -12.00 25.67 5.23
C GLN A 60 -11.83 26.77 6.29
N LYS A 61 -12.89 27.50 6.60
CA LYS A 61 -12.85 28.68 7.50
C LYS A 61 -12.34 28.39 8.93
N ASN A 62 -12.51 27.17 9.40
CA ASN A 62 -12.18 26.77 10.78
C ASN A 62 -10.85 26.04 10.87
N VAL A 63 -10.06 25.99 9.82
CA VAL A 63 -8.76 25.31 9.78
C VAL A 63 -7.64 26.32 9.96
N ASP A 64 -6.78 26.08 10.94
CA ASP A 64 -5.51 26.78 11.08
C ASP A 64 -4.50 26.23 10.08
N ILE A 65 -4.22 26.99 9.03
CA ILE A 65 -3.32 26.59 7.94
C ILE A 65 -1.89 26.30 8.40
N ASN A 66 -1.50 26.79 9.59
CA ASN A 66 -0.19 26.57 10.18
C ASN A 66 -0.14 25.33 11.10
N LYS A 67 -1.22 24.54 11.13
CA LYS A 67 -1.33 23.34 11.96
C LYS A 67 -1.91 22.14 11.23
N ILE A 68 -1.75 22.08 9.91
CA ILE A 68 -2.19 20.96 9.11
C ILE A 68 -1.12 19.88 9.09
N GLY A 69 -1.51 18.63 9.28
CA GLY A 69 -0.64 17.47 9.18
C GLY A 69 -1.28 16.32 8.42
N ILE A 70 -0.50 15.30 8.13
CA ILE A 70 -0.93 14.08 7.46
C ILE A 70 -0.79 12.92 8.45
N LEU A 71 -1.86 12.13 8.58
CA LEU A 71 -1.82 10.84 9.27
C LEU A 71 -2.01 9.74 8.24
N GLY A 72 -1.01 8.87 8.09
CA GLY A 72 -1.04 7.78 7.13
C GLY A 72 -0.74 6.42 7.76
N HIS A 73 -1.45 5.40 7.32
CA HIS A 73 -1.24 4.01 7.74
C HIS A 73 -0.68 3.19 6.56
N SER A 74 0.33 2.35 6.82
CA SER A 74 0.94 1.48 5.82
C SER A 74 1.39 2.29 4.59
N GLU A 75 0.86 2.02 3.40
CA GLU A 75 1.12 2.80 2.17
C GLU A 75 0.79 4.30 2.32
N GLY A 76 -0.29 4.65 3.05
CA GLY A 76 -0.59 6.05 3.37
C GLY A 76 0.48 6.71 4.23
N GLY A 77 1.17 5.95 5.08
CA GLY A 77 2.34 6.41 5.81
C GLY A 77 3.56 6.65 4.91
N LEU A 78 3.73 5.84 3.87
CA LEU A 78 4.75 6.09 2.84
C LEU A 78 4.45 7.38 2.07
N VAL A 79 3.18 7.61 1.67
CA VAL A 79 2.75 8.89 1.07
C VAL A 79 3.09 10.07 1.98
N ALA A 80 2.78 9.98 3.27
CA ALA A 80 3.10 11.04 4.23
C ALA A 80 4.61 11.32 4.31
N ASN A 81 5.45 10.27 4.34
CA ASN A 81 6.90 10.39 4.34
C ASN A 81 7.43 11.04 3.05
N LEU A 82 6.92 10.63 1.89
CA LEU A 82 7.30 11.21 0.59
C LEU A 82 6.97 12.69 0.53
N LEU A 83 5.77 13.10 0.93
CA LEU A 83 5.34 14.50 0.93
C LEU A 83 6.14 15.34 1.91
N ALA A 84 6.46 14.83 3.09
CA ALA A 84 7.32 15.51 4.05
C ALA A 84 8.74 15.66 3.51
N GLY A 85 9.31 14.61 2.88
CA GLY A 85 10.63 14.65 2.25
C GLY A 85 10.73 15.61 1.08
N GLN A 86 9.64 15.83 0.33
CA GLN A 86 9.55 16.81 -0.74
C GLN A 86 9.36 18.24 -0.24
N GLY A 87 9.17 18.45 1.07
CA GLY A 87 8.96 19.77 1.65
C GLY A 87 7.66 20.44 1.18
N ILE A 88 6.59 19.67 1.01
CA ILE A 88 5.29 20.21 0.57
C ILE A 88 4.83 21.32 1.53
N PRO A 89 4.53 22.53 1.03
CA PRO A 89 4.13 23.64 1.86
C PRO A 89 2.87 23.34 2.68
N ASN A 90 2.87 23.78 3.94
CA ASN A 90 1.76 23.63 4.90
C ASN A 90 1.51 22.20 5.39
N VAL A 91 2.47 21.30 5.26
CA VAL A 91 2.53 20.07 6.04
C VAL A 91 3.46 20.34 7.23
N TYR A 92 2.88 20.55 8.41
CA TYR A 92 3.63 20.93 9.62
C TYR A 92 4.05 19.74 10.46
N PHE A 93 3.36 18.62 10.32
CA PHE A 93 3.68 17.37 10.98
C PHE A 93 3.13 16.18 10.20
N ILE A 94 3.71 15.03 10.43
CA ILE A 94 3.18 13.75 9.96
C ILE A 94 3.04 12.79 11.13
N VAL A 95 2.06 11.91 11.05
CA VAL A 95 1.88 10.76 11.94
C VAL A 95 1.82 9.52 11.07
N THR A 96 2.76 8.61 11.28
CA THR A 96 2.85 7.38 10.50
C THR A 96 2.51 6.17 11.38
N LEU A 97 1.58 5.35 10.92
CA LEU A 97 1.15 4.13 11.57
C LEU A 97 1.59 2.95 10.72
N ALA A 98 2.53 2.15 11.22
CA ALA A 98 3.09 1.00 10.48
C ALA A 98 3.52 1.33 9.03
N ALA A 99 4.13 2.50 8.85
CA ALA A 99 4.63 2.93 7.55
C ALA A 99 5.89 2.16 7.14
N PRO A 100 6.07 1.88 5.85
CA PRO A 100 7.34 1.37 5.33
C PRO A 100 8.50 2.32 5.62
N THR A 101 9.60 1.77 6.16
CA THR A 101 10.85 2.50 6.46
C THR A 101 12.08 1.79 5.89
N VAL A 102 11.85 0.72 5.14
CA VAL A 102 12.84 -0.07 4.41
C VAL A 102 12.35 -0.29 3.00
N PRO A 103 13.20 -0.71 2.04
CA PRO A 103 12.76 -1.00 0.68
C PRO A 103 11.53 -1.93 0.67
N ILE A 104 10.55 -1.60 -0.14
CA ILE A 104 9.26 -2.33 -0.18
C ILE A 104 9.44 -3.82 -0.44
N ARG A 105 10.37 -4.20 -1.33
CA ARG A 105 10.71 -5.60 -1.57
C ARG A 105 11.03 -6.35 -0.27
N ASP A 106 11.88 -5.79 0.55
CA ASP A 106 12.36 -6.44 1.77
C ASP A 106 11.26 -6.47 2.84
N LEU A 107 10.50 -5.38 2.95
CA LEU A 107 9.32 -5.31 3.80
C LEU A 107 8.31 -6.41 3.45
N MET A 108 7.97 -6.56 2.17
CA MET A 108 6.97 -7.54 1.72
C MET A 108 7.42 -8.98 1.98
N ILE A 109 8.71 -9.28 1.81
CA ILE A 109 9.27 -10.61 2.14
C ILE A 109 9.11 -10.92 3.64
N GLU A 110 9.45 -9.97 4.51
CA GLU A 110 9.34 -10.15 5.96
C GLU A 110 7.87 -10.17 6.43
N GLN A 111 7.00 -9.39 5.80
CA GLN A 111 5.56 -9.40 6.09
C GLN A 111 4.95 -10.77 5.75
N LEU A 112 5.23 -11.31 4.56
CA LEU A 112 4.73 -12.63 4.15
C LEU A 112 5.25 -13.74 5.08
N TYR A 113 6.52 -13.66 5.49
CA TYR A 113 7.07 -14.57 6.48
C TYR A 113 6.32 -14.49 7.83
N SER A 114 6.09 -13.27 8.31
CA SER A 114 5.43 -13.04 9.61
C SER A 114 3.96 -13.50 9.60
N VAL A 115 3.25 -13.27 8.49
CA VAL A 115 1.87 -13.75 8.30
C VAL A 115 1.85 -15.28 8.28
N GLY A 116 2.68 -15.92 7.48
CA GLY A 116 2.74 -17.38 7.41
C GLY A 116 3.07 -18.01 8.78
N LYS A 117 3.94 -17.38 9.56
CA LYS A 117 4.25 -17.82 10.93
C LYS A 117 3.04 -17.69 11.84
N ALA A 118 2.29 -16.60 11.77
CA ALA A 118 1.06 -16.40 12.53
C ALA A 118 -0.04 -17.39 12.14
N GLU A 119 -0.07 -17.83 10.88
CA GLU A 119 -0.98 -18.85 10.36
C GLU A 119 -0.55 -20.30 10.69
N GLY A 120 0.58 -20.47 11.37
CA GLY A 120 1.04 -21.76 11.85
C GLY A 120 1.90 -22.56 10.87
N MET A 121 2.47 -21.92 9.85
CA MET A 121 3.42 -22.58 8.96
C MET A 121 4.66 -23.04 9.73
N SER A 122 5.16 -24.23 9.41
CA SER A 122 6.41 -24.76 9.97
C SER A 122 7.62 -23.93 9.49
N GLU A 123 8.72 -23.94 10.24
CA GLU A 123 9.97 -23.26 9.86
C GLU A 123 10.49 -23.70 8.48
N PHE A 124 10.30 -24.97 8.12
CA PHE A 124 10.65 -25.48 6.78
C PHE A 124 9.80 -24.83 5.68
N GLN A 125 8.48 -24.74 5.88
CA GLN A 125 7.57 -24.08 4.93
C GLN A 125 7.87 -22.59 4.81
N LEU A 126 8.14 -21.92 5.93
CA LEU A 126 8.50 -20.50 5.97
C LEU A 126 9.80 -20.24 5.21
N ALA A 127 10.82 -21.07 5.39
CA ALA A 127 12.09 -20.94 4.68
C ALA A 127 11.90 -21.12 3.16
N MET A 128 11.15 -22.13 2.74
CA MET A 128 10.83 -22.34 1.32
C MET A 128 10.03 -21.18 0.73
N ALA A 129 8.99 -20.72 1.42
CA ALA A 129 8.17 -19.59 0.99
C ALA A 129 9.01 -18.31 0.86
N LYS A 130 9.90 -18.04 1.81
CA LYS A 130 10.81 -16.90 1.79
C LYS A 130 11.72 -16.89 0.55
N GLU A 131 12.28 -18.05 0.18
CA GLU A 131 13.12 -18.17 -1.02
C GLU A 131 12.33 -18.02 -2.32
N ILE A 132 11.09 -18.51 -2.39
CA ILE A 132 10.21 -18.33 -3.53
C ILE A 132 9.84 -16.83 -3.64
N ASN A 133 9.46 -16.20 -2.53
CA ASN A 133 9.09 -14.78 -2.50
C ASN A 133 10.25 -13.88 -2.94
N LYS A 134 11.48 -14.15 -2.50
CA LYS A 134 12.65 -13.42 -2.99
C LYS A 134 12.76 -13.48 -4.51
N LYS A 135 12.68 -14.68 -5.09
CA LYS A 135 12.74 -14.86 -6.54
C LYS A 135 11.58 -14.14 -7.25
N ASN A 136 10.38 -14.19 -6.69
CA ASN A 136 9.21 -13.50 -7.25
C ASN A 136 9.39 -11.99 -7.24
N PHE A 137 9.84 -11.41 -6.13
CA PHE A 137 10.10 -9.96 -6.07
C PHE A 137 11.28 -9.52 -6.95
N ASP A 138 12.27 -10.37 -7.17
CA ASP A 138 13.34 -10.09 -8.15
C ASP A 138 12.78 -10.04 -9.58
N VAL A 139 11.83 -10.91 -9.92
CA VAL A 139 11.10 -10.85 -11.20
C VAL A 139 10.27 -9.58 -11.31
N VAL A 140 9.52 -9.22 -10.25
CA VAL A 140 8.72 -7.98 -10.20
C VAL A 140 9.58 -6.74 -10.43
N LYS A 141 10.78 -6.68 -9.85
CA LYS A 141 11.74 -5.57 -10.03
C LYS A 141 12.46 -5.58 -11.38
N SER A 142 12.47 -6.69 -12.10
CA SER A 142 13.21 -6.84 -13.36
C SER A 142 12.64 -5.96 -14.49
N GLU A 143 13.36 -5.88 -15.60
CA GLU A 143 12.93 -5.19 -16.83
C GLU A 143 12.17 -6.12 -17.80
N LEU A 144 11.83 -7.35 -17.39
CA LEU A 144 11.01 -8.26 -18.19
C LEU A 144 9.66 -7.60 -18.51
N ASN A 145 9.14 -7.84 -19.70
CA ASN A 145 7.77 -7.42 -20.01
C ASN A 145 6.74 -8.22 -19.18
N THR A 146 5.48 -7.81 -19.22
CA THR A 146 4.40 -8.39 -18.41
C THR A 146 4.27 -9.90 -18.62
N ASP A 147 4.30 -10.37 -19.87
CA ASP A 147 4.10 -11.80 -20.20
C ASP A 147 5.30 -12.64 -19.77
N GLU A 148 6.50 -12.14 -19.97
CA GLU A 148 7.75 -12.78 -19.53
C GLU A 148 7.81 -12.85 -17.99
N ALA A 149 7.50 -11.75 -17.30
CA ALA A 149 7.46 -11.71 -15.85
C ALA A 149 6.41 -12.68 -15.30
N PHE A 150 5.20 -12.67 -15.85
CA PHE A 150 4.14 -13.61 -15.46
C PHE A 150 4.56 -15.07 -15.67
N SER A 151 5.16 -15.38 -16.82
CA SER A 151 5.67 -16.72 -17.10
C SER A 151 6.76 -17.16 -16.11
N GLN A 152 7.63 -16.24 -15.70
CA GLN A 152 8.68 -16.54 -14.73
C GLN A 152 8.12 -16.73 -13.32
N LEU A 153 7.11 -15.95 -12.91
CA LEU A 153 6.39 -16.17 -11.63
C LEU A 153 5.74 -17.55 -11.60
N LYS A 154 5.08 -17.98 -12.67
CA LYS A 154 4.51 -19.34 -12.78
C LYS A 154 5.56 -20.42 -12.55
N LYS A 155 6.75 -20.28 -13.15
CA LYS A 155 7.86 -21.22 -12.97
C LYS A 155 8.35 -21.24 -11.52
N ASN A 156 8.55 -20.07 -10.89
CA ASN A 156 9.02 -19.97 -9.53
C ASN A 156 8.07 -20.64 -8.53
N MET A 157 6.77 -20.56 -8.79
CA MET A 157 5.71 -21.12 -7.93
C MET A 157 5.32 -22.55 -8.34
N ASN A 158 5.99 -23.14 -9.35
CA ASN A 158 5.73 -24.48 -9.87
C ASN A 158 4.26 -24.72 -10.29
N ILE A 159 3.62 -23.70 -10.86
CA ILE A 159 2.24 -23.77 -11.33
C ILE A 159 2.24 -24.33 -12.76
N MET A 160 1.97 -25.64 -12.90
CA MET A 160 2.05 -26.36 -14.17
C MET A 160 0.73 -26.33 -14.95
N GLU A 161 -0.42 -26.28 -14.28
CA GLU A 161 -1.74 -26.34 -14.89
C GLU A 161 -2.68 -25.24 -14.41
N GLU A 162 -3.59 -24.81 -15.31
CA GLU A 162 -4.68 -23.90 -14.99
C GLU A 162 -5.81 -24.67 -14.32
N SER A 163 -5.85 -24.71 -12.99
CA SER A 163 -6.95 -25.24 -12.21
C SER A 163 -7.69 -24.12 -11.48
N SER A 164 -8.97 -24.35 -11.15
CA SER A 164 -9.76 -23.42 -10.34
C SER A 164 -9.15 -23.14 -8.95
N GLN A 165 -8.38 -24.09 -8.42
CA GLN A 165 -7.64 -23.94 -7.16
C GLN A 165 -6.50 -22.89 -7.27
N ASN A 166 -6.03 -22.61 -8.49
CA ASN A 166 -4.95 -21.66 -8.75
C ASN A 166 -5.47 -20.27 -9.17
N GLU A 167 -6.78 -20.04 -9.19
CA GLU A 167 -7.35 -18.78 -9.68
C GLU A 167 -6.97 -17.58 -8.79
N ALA A 168 -7.00 -17.74 -7.48
CA ALA A 168 -6.60 -16.70 -6.53
C ALA A 168 -5.11 -16.36 -6.70
N ILE A 169 -4.24 -17.39 -6.81
CA ILE A 169 -2.80 -17.22 -7.03
C ILE A 169 -2.55 -16.55 -8.38
N ARG A 170 -3.27 -16.94 -9.42
CA ARG A 170 -3.16 -16.32 -10.75
C ARG A 170 -3.53 -14.83 -10.70
N LYS A 171 -4.60 -14.47 -10.00
CA LYS A 171 -5.01 -13.07 -9.82
C LYS A 171 -3.94 -12.26 -9.10
N GLU A 172 -3.36 -12.82 -8.06
CA GLU A 172 -2.25 -12.19 -7.35
C GLU A 172 -1.03 -11.98 -8.26
N MET A 173 -0.64 -13.00 -9.02
CA MET A 173 0.47 -12.89 -9.97
C MET A 173 0.21 -11.83 -11.05
N LEU A 174 -1.02 -11.74 -11.56
CA LEU A 174 -1.40 -10.72 -12.53
C LEU A 174 -1.29 -9.32 -11.92
N MET A 175 -1.67 -9.14 -10.66
CA MET A 175 -1.49 -7.89 -9.93
C MET A 175 0.02 -7.56 -9.78
N MET A 176 0.83 -8.53 -9.41
CA MET A 176 2.28 -8.33 -9.19
C MET A 176 3.03 -7.86 -10.45
N VAL A 177 2.54 -8.17 -11.64
CA VAL A 177 3.17 -7.76 -12.91
C VAL A 177 2.59 -6.47 -13.48
N THR A 178 1.61 -5.83 -12.82
CA THR A 178 1.11 -4.53 -13.25
C THR A 178 2.18 -3.45 -13.14
N PRO A 179 2.20 -2.44 -14.02
CA PRO A 179 3.14 -1.34 -13.93
C PRO A 179 3.10 -0.62 -12.58
N ALA A 180 1.91 -0.42 -12.01
CA ALA A 180 1.72 0.25 -10.72
C ALA A 180 2.35 -0.55 -9.56
N TYR A 181 2.10 -1.86 -9.48
CA TYR A 181 2.70 -2.69 -8.43
C TYR A 181 4.21 -2.80 -8.58
N ARG A 182 4.71 -2.95 -9.81
CA ARG A 182 6.16 -3.00 -10.09
C ARG A 182 6.85 -1.68 -9.71
N TYR A 183 6.20 -0.55 -9.95
CA TYR A 183 6.68 0.75 -9.50
C TYR A 183 6.75 0.81 -7.97
N PHE A 184 5.68 0.39 -7.27
CA PHE A 184 5.64 0.34 -5.81
C PHE A 184 6.76 -0.51 -5.21
N VAL A 185 7.02 -1.71 -5.73
CA VAL A 185 8.06 -2.62 -5.21
C VAL A 185 9.49 -2.11 -5.45
N ARG A 186 9.69 -1.20 -6.42
CA ARG A 186 11.00 -0.58 -6.71
C ARG A 186 11.38 0.55 -5.76
N ILE A 187 10.42 1.10 -5.05
CA ILE A 187 10.63 2.09 -3.99
C ILE A 187 11.22 1.38 -2.75
#